data_efb91d282afba4ff3d8c21930e232b5e
#
_entry.id   efb91d282afba4ff3d8c21930e232b5e
#
_cell.length_a   1.000
_cell.length_b   1.000
_cell.length_c   1.000
_cell.angle_alpha   90.00
_cell.angle_beta   90.00
_cell.angle_gamma   90.00
#
_symmetry.space_group_name_H-M   'P 1'
#
loop_
_entity.id
_entity.type
_entity.pdbx_description
1 polymer ?
#
loop_
_entity_poly.entity_id
_entity_poly.type
_entity_poly.pdbx_seq_one_letter_code
_entity_poly.pdbx_strand_id
1 'polypeptide(L)'
;GSCNYNGCTDAAAQNYEAGANVDDGSCAYLVTFRVNMSNEVVAAEGVHLAGSFQGWDPSTVAVPYAGYGVHQVVIQMQAGSYEYKFINGDAWGSDESVGDCGNGGNRVISVSGDTTTSGACFNSCDLCPGCGDPMFAEYNPFNGSDDSYCITAVSAGCMYEAAENYDAAATNDDGSCTFDVGSDCPGDLNDDGSIGTPDLLAFLSSFGSSCE
;
A
#
# COMPACT_ATOMS: atom_id res chain seq x y z
N GLY A 1 1.25 -22.99 46.78
CA GLY A 1 2.15 -22.28 45.87
C GLY A 1 1.52 -22.27 44.47
N SER A 2 1.42 -21.10 43.83
CA SER A 2 1.05 -21.02 42.42
C SER A 2 2.17 -21.61 41.58
N CYS A 3 1.84 -22.48 40.64
CA CYS A 3 2.82 -22.94 39.64
C CYS A 3 3.20 -21.77 38.73
N ASN A 4 4.50 -21.57 38.45
CA ASN A 4 4.96 -20.67 37.44
C ASN A 4 4.73 -21.33 36.08
N TYR A 5 4.04 -20.62 35.21
CA TYR A 5 3.85 -21.00 33.81
C TYR A 5 4.48 -19.94 32.93
N ASN A 6 5.62 -20.28 32.32
CA ASN A 6 6.42 -19.36 31.50
C ASN A 6 5.85 -19.31 30.08
N GLY A 7 5.82 -18.13 29.49
CA GLY A 7 5.38 -17.86 28.12
C GLY A 7 5.22 -16.37 27.87
N CYS A 8 4.78 -16.00 26.69
CA CYS A 8 4.51 -14.59 26.37
C CYS A 8 3.26 -14.11 27.11
N THR A 9 3.43 -13.09 27.96
CA THR A 9 2.34 -12.49 28.75
C THR A 9 1.75 -11.22 28.14
N ASP A 10 2.30 -10.73 27.01
CA ASP A 10 1.78 -9.57 26.31
C ASP A 10 0.62 -9.96 25.38
N ALA A 11 -0.58 -9.46 25.66
CA ALA A 11 -1.78 -9.73 24.88
C ALA A 11 -1.72 -9.13 23.45
N ALA A 12 -0.82 -8.20 23.18
CA ALA A 12 -0.60 -7.63 21.83
C ALA A 12 0.35 -8.47 20.98
N ALA A 13 1.09 -9.42 21.57
CA ALA A 13 2.03 -10.27 20.86
C ALA A 13 1.30 -11.35 20.04
N GLN A 14 1.88 -11.74 18.92
CA GLN A 14 1.34 -12.77 18.01
C GLN A 14 1.31 -14.17 18.66
N ASN A 15 2.18 -14.40 19.63
CA ASN A 15 2.31 -15.67 20.38
C ASN A 15 1.89 -15.52 21.85
N TYR A 16 0.95 -14.59 22.14
CA TYR A 16 0.40 -14.43 23.49
C TYR A 16 -0.14 -15.75 24.04
N GLU A 17 0.17 -16.04 25.29
CA GLU A 17 -0.27 -17.23 25.99
C GLU A 17 -1.07 -16.87 27.25
N ALA A 18 -2.39 -16.97 27.16
CA ALA A 18 -3.29 -16.55 28.24
C ALA A 18 -3.09 -17.29 29.59
N GLY A 19 -2.45 -18.45 29.57
CA GLY A 19 -2.11 -19.24 30.76
C GLY A 19 -0.78 -18.84 31.41
N ALA A 20 0.09 -18.11 30.68
CA ALA A 20 1.38 -17.70 31.20
C ALA A 20 1.20 -16.65 32.32
N ASN A 21 1.97 -16.80 33.38
CA ASN A 21 2.01 -15.87 34.51
C ASN A 21 3.43 -15.35 34.81
N VAL A 22 4.40 -15.79 33.99
CA VAL A 22 5.80 -15.32 33.99
C VAL A 22 6.21 -15.13 32.55
N ASP A 23 6.56 -13.91 32.19
CA ASP A 23 7.13 -13.59 30.85
C ASP A 23 8.51 -14.25 30.71
N ASP A 24 8.69 -15.04 29.67
CA ASP A 24 9.94 -15.72 29.36
C ASP A 24 10.76 -15.01 28.26
N GLY A 25 10.30 -13.85 27.78
CA GLY A 25 10.92 -13.07 26.72
C GLY A 25 10.64 -13.59 25.31
N SER A 26 9.71 -14.56 25.17
CA SER A 26 9.38 -15.15 23.88
C SER A 26 8.39 -14.33 23.04
N CYS A 27 7.86 -13.22 23.58
CA CYS A 27 6.86 -12.40 22.88
C CYS A 27 7.36 -11.97 21.51
N ALA A 28 6.55 -12.21 20.48
CA ALA A 28 6.87 -11.92 19.10
C ALA A 28 5.81 -11.03 18.45
N TYR A 29 6.26 -10.11 17.62
CA TYR A 29 5.49 -9.05 16.99
C TYR A 29 5.70 -9.02 15.48
N LEU A 30 4.76 -8.44 14.74
CA LEU A 30 4.91 -8.23 13.31
C LEU A 30 5.71 -6.95 13.05
N VAL A 31 6.83 -7.10 12.35
CA VAL A 31 7.67 -5.99 11.91
C VAL A 31 7.56 -5.85 10.40
N THR A 32 7.08 -4.70 9.96
CA THR A 32 7.01 -4.35 8.55
C THR A 32 8.23 -3.54 8.15
N PHE A 33 9.12 -4.13 7.39
CA PHE A 33 10.27 -3.46 6.82
C PHE A 33 9.91 -2.83 5.47
N ARG A 34 10.28 -1.56 5.29
CA ARG A 34 10.06 -0.80 4.06
C ARG A 34 11.32 -0.08 3.62
N VAL A 35 11.54 -0.05 2.31
CA VAL A 35 12.56 0.78 1.66
C VAL A 35 11.98 1.37 0.38
N ASN A 36 12.29 2.63 0.12
CA ASN A 36 11.90 3.30 -1.12
C ASN A 36 13.08 3.24 -2.10
N MET A 37 12.84 2.58 -3.25
CA MET A 37 13.81 2.38 -4.33
C MET A 37 13.58 3.33 -5.51
N SER A 38 12.77 4.39 -5.36
CA SER A 38 12.38 5.29 -6.47
C SER A 38 13.57 5.92 -7.18
N ASN A 39 14.71 6.08 -6.49
CA ASN A 39 15.93 6.68 -7.04
C ASN A 39 16.94 5.63 -7.52
N GLU A 40 16.57 4.35 -7.50
CA GLU A 40 17.46 3.23 -7.83
C GLU A 40 16.92 2.41 -8.99
N VAL A 41 17.82 1.83 -9.77
CA VAL A 41 17.45 0.76 -10.69
C VAL A 41 17.49 -0.55 -9.93
N VAL A 42 16.32 -1.15 -9.73
CA VAL A 42 16.20 -2.41 -8.99
C VAL A 42 16.84 -3.54 -9.79
N ALA A 43 17.71 -4.31 -9.13
CA ALA A 43 18.37 -5.49 -9.71
C ALA A 43 17.35 -6.56 -10.14
N ALA A 44 17.75 -7.43 -11.07
CA ALA A 44 16.88 -8.50 -11.58
C ALA A 44 16.47 -9.51 -10.49
N GLU A 45 17.32 -9.71 -9.51
CA GLU A 45 17.10 -10.56 -8.33
C GLU A 45 16.15 -9.88 -7.30
N GLY A 46 15.82 -8.60 -7.53
CA GLY A 46 14.94 -7.82 -6.67
C GLY A 46 15.67 -7.18 -5.49
N VAL A 47 14.89 -6.81 -4.47
CA VAL A 47 15.38 -6.23 -3.21
C VAL A 47 15.34 -7.30 -2.13
N HIS A 48 16.39 -7.36 -1.32
CA HIS A 48 16.49 -8.29 -0.20
C HIS A 48 16.78 -7.55 1.11
N LEU A 49 16.57 -8.25 2.22
CA LEU A 49 16.80 -7.76 3.58
C LEU A 49 17.73 -8.74 4.31
N ALA A 50 18.81 -8.22 4.87
CA ALA A 50 19.67 -8.97 5.78
C ALA A 50 19.79 -8.24 7.12
N GLY A 51 19.91 -9.00 8.21
CA GLY A 51 20.03 -8.43 9.53
C GLY A 51 20.46 -9.43 10.59
N SER A 52 20.68 -8.92 11.80
CA SER A 52 21.10 -9.72 12.96
C SER A 52 20.06 -10.79 13.36
N PHE A 53 18.79 -10.62 12.98
CA PHE A 53 17.69 -11.54 13.27
C PHE A 53 17.73 -12.84 12.43
N GLN A 54 18.45 -12.88 11.30
CA GLN A 54 18.53 -14.04 10.40
C GLN A 54 19.99 -14.44 10.03
N GLY A 55 20.97 -13.92 10.79
CA GLY A 55 22.39 -14.25 10.60
C GLY A 55 23.06 -13.55 9.42
N TRP A 56 22.52 -12.45 8.95
CA TRP A 56 23.08 -11.61 7.88
C TRP A 56 23.18 -12.35 6.51
N ASP A 57 22.25 -13.21 6.19
CA ASP A 57 22.19 -13.87 4.89
C ASP A 57 21.41 -12.98 3.88
N PRO A 58 22.08 -12.43 2.84
CA PRO A 58 21.45 -11.50 1.91
C PRO A 58 20.46 -12.16 0.95
N SER A 59 20.45 -13.49 0.84
CA SER A 59 19.66 -14.22 -0.15
C SER A 59 18.33 -14.76 0.37
N THR A 60 18.10 -14.74 1.69
CA THR A 60 16.99 -15.50 2.31
C THR A 60 15.69 -14.71 2.43
N VAL A 61 15.74 -13.37 2.50
CA VAL A 61 14.55 -12.53 2.74
C VAL A 61 14.34 -11.58 1.56
N ALA A 62 13.50 -11.99 0.61
CA ALA A 62 13.07 -11.12 -0.47
C ALA A 62 12.09 -10.06 0.03
N VAL A 63 12.20 -8.83 -0.49
CA VAL A 63 11.36 -7.68 -0.17
C VAL A 63 10.56 -7.30 -1.42
N PRO A 64 9.33 -7.80 -1.58
CA PRO A 64 8.53 -7.59 -2.79
C PRO A 64 8.12 -6.12 -2.96
N TYR A 65 7.88 -5.72 -4.20
CA TYR A 65 7.34 -4.42 -4.55
C TYR A 65 5.93 -4.23 -3.99
N ALA A 66 5.69 -3.11 -3.33
CA ALA A 66 4.42 -2.77 -2.69
C ALA A 66 3.70 -1.55 -3.32
N GLY A 67 4.29 -0.95 -4.36
CA GLY A 67 3.75 0.24 -5.03
C GLY A 67 4.57 1.51 -4.72
N TYR A 68 4.43 2.52 -5.56
CA TYR A 68 5.06 3.84 -5.39
C TYR A 68 6.58 3.82 -5.19
N GLY A 69 7.28 2.86 -5.80
CA GLY A 69 8.72 2.68 -5.62
C GLY A 69 9.11 2.01 -4.30
N VAL A 70 8.16 1.68 -3.45
CA VAL A 70 8.40 1.04 -2.14
C VAL A 70 8.40 -0.47 -2.27
N HIS A 71 9.37 -1.09 -1.62
CA HIS A 71 9.44 -2.52 -1.36
C HIS A 71 9.15 -2.79 0.11
N GLN A 72 8.42 -3.87 0.42
CA GLN A 72 7.95 -4.16 1.77
C GLN A 72 7.92 -5.65 2.05
N VAL A 73 8.33 -6.03 3.27
CA VAL A 73 8.17 -7.38 3.81
C VAL A 73 7.74 -7.33 5.27
N VAL A 74 6.94 -8.29 5.70
CA VAL A 74 6.51 -8.45 7.10
C VAL A 74 7.20 -9.68 7.68
N ILE A 75 7.87 -9.50 8.82
CA ILE A 75 8.58 -10.57 9.52
C ILE A 75 8.10 -10.62 10.97
N GLN A 76 7.84 -11.81 11.47
CA GLN A 76 7.58 -12.00 12.91
C GLN A 76 8.90 -12.06 13.67
N MET A 77 9.08 -11.17 14.64
CA MET A 77 10.32 -11.01 15.40
C MET A 77 10.05 -10.95 16.90
N GLN A 78 10.95 -11.50 17.70
CA GLN A 78 10.90 -11.33 19.16
C GLN A 78 11.19 -9.88 19.54
N ALA A 79 10.77 -9.50 20.75
CA ALA A 79 11.17 -8.23 21.35
C ALA A 79 12.71 -8.13 21.42
N GLY A 80 13.26 -6.97 21.04
CA GLY A 80 14.72 -6.79 21.03
C GLY A 80 15.16 -5.64 20.15
N SER A 81 16.47 -5.43 20.07
CA SER A 81 17.10 -4.46 19.18
C SER A 81 17.89 -5.19 18.09
N TYR A 82 17.67 -4.80 16.86
CA TYR A 82 18.23 -5.48 15.70
C TYR A 82 18.85 -4.47 14.73
N GLU A 83 19.95 -4.88 14.13
CA GLU A 83 20.56 -4.20 13.00
C GLU A 83 20.17 -4.89 11.69
N TYR A 84 19.99 -4.10 10.63
CA TYR A 84 19.61 -4.62 9.31
C TYR A 84 20.05 -3.72 8.18
N LYS A 85 20.05 -4.25 6.96
CA LYS A 85 20.29 -3.53 5.71
C LYS A 85 19.37 -4.05 4.62
N PHE A 86 19.04 -3.18 3.69
CA PHE A 86 18.50 -3.60 2.40
C PHE A 86 19.62 -3.83 1.39
N ILE A 87 19.38 -4.76 0.47
CA ILE A 87 20.32 -5.15 -0.58
C ILE A 87 19.58 -5.03 -1.92
N ASN A 88 20.18 -4.33 -2.88
CA ASN A 88 19.67 -4.24 -4.24
C ASN A 88 20.20 -5.41 -5.06
N GLY A 89 19.59 -6.58 -4.90
CA GLY A 89 20.03 -7.89 -5.35
C GLY A 89 19.90 -8.91 -4.23
N ASP A 90 20.56 -10.04 -4.34
CA ASP A 90 20.55 -11.17 -3.39
C ASP A 90 21.96 -11.50 -2.81
N ALA A 91 22.94 -10.64 -3.04
CA ALA A 91 24.33 -10.83 -2.62
C ALA A 91 24.97 -9.56 -2.07
N TRP A 92 25.97 -9.71 -1.20
CA TRP A 92 26.77 -8.61 -0.69
C TRP A 92 27.51 -7.86 -1.80
N GLY A 93 27.66 -6.55 -1.63
CA GLY A 93 28.32 -5.65 -2.57
C GLY A 93 27.37 -4.66 -3.25
N SER A 94 26.05 -4.89 -3.13
CA SER A 94 25.00 -3.97 -3.51
C SER A 94 24.09 -3.62 -2.33
N ASP A 95 24.59 -3.81 -1.12
CA ASP A 95 23.96 -3.43 0.13
C ASP A 95 24.03 -1.92 0.36
N GLU A 96 22.99 -1.38 0.99
CA GLU A 96 22.94 0.04 1.34
C GLU A 96 23.95 0.42 2.43
N SER A 97 24.26 1.73 2.49
CA SER A 97 25.03 2.32 3.58
C SER A 97 24.37 3.61 4.03
N VAL A 98 23.77 3.60 5.21
CA VAL A 98 22.95 4.72 5.72
C VAL A 98 23.77 5.75 6.51
N GLY A 99 25.09 5.64 6.53
CA GLY A 99 25.97 6.64 7.18
C GLY A 99 25.71 6.78 8.68
N ASP A 100 25.65 8.02 9.15
CA ASP A 100 25.59 8.36 10.58
C ASP A 100 24.23 8.14 11.25
N CYS A 101 23.19 7.88 10.48
CA CYS A 101 21.84 7.66 11.02
C CYS A 101 21.56 6.22 11.46
N GLY A 102 22.52 5.34 11.28
CA GLY A 102 22.48 3.96 11.74
C GLY A 102 23.64 3.61 12.66
N ASN A 103 23.95 2.35 12.73
CA ASN A 103 25.09 1.83 13.46
C ASN A 103 26.08 1.18 12.47
N GLY A 104 27.22 1.82 12.23
CA GLY A 104 28.23 1.30 11.30
C GLY A 104 27.72 1.12 9.85
N GLY A 105 26.77 1.95 9.41
CA GLY A 105 26.12 1.87 8.09
C GLY A 105 24.92 0.92 8.03
N ASN A 106 24.55 0.28 9.14
CA ASN A 106 23.34 -0.53 9.26
C ASN A 106 22.17 0.31 9.80
N ARG A 107 20.94 0.01 9.41
CA ARG A 107 19.75 0.50 10.09
C ARG A 107 19.57 -0.21 11.42
N VAL A 108 18.90 0.45 12.37
CA VAL A 108 18.58 -0.11 13.68
C VAL A 108 17.08 -0.05 13.91
N ILE A 109 16.52 -1.11 14.50
CA ILE A 109 15.13 -1.16 14.93
C ILE A 109 15.02 -1.77 16.32
N SER A 110 14.17 -1.17 17.17
CA SER A 110 13.77 -1.72 18.46
C SER A 110 12.35 -2.26 18.37
N VAL A 111 12.18 -3.54 18.65
CA VAL A 111 10.90 -4.26 18.58
C VAL A 111 10.38 -4.44 20.00
N SER A 112 9.23 -3.84 20.30
CA SER A 112 8.50 -3.99 21.56
C SER A 112 6.98 -4.06 21.34
N GLY A 113 6.57 -4.21 20.09
CA GLY A 113 5.19 -4.26 19.59
C GLY A 113 5.21 -4.35 18.07
N ASP A 114 4.05 -4.50 17.46
CA ASP A 114 3.91 -4.42 16.01
C ASP A 114 4.46 -3.07 15.51
N THR A 115 5.37 -3.12 14.55
CA THR A 115 6.16 -1.95 14.15
C THR A 115 6.29 -1.90 12.63
N THR A 116 6.28 -0.67 12.08
CA THR A 116 6.53 -0.43 10.65
C THR A 116 7.65 0.59 10.50
N THR A 117 8.67 0.30 9.68
CA THR A 117 9.73 1.26 9.35
C THR A 117 9.20 2.36 8.41
N SER A 118 9.82 3.53 8.43
CA SER A 118 9.36 4.73 7.71
C SER A 118 9.31 4.59 6.18
N GLY A 119 10.04 3.62 5.60
CA GLY A 119 10.19 3.53 4.14
C GLY A 119 11.14 4.59 3.58
N ALA A 120 12.20 4.91 4.32
CA ALA A 120 13.25 5.83 3.88
C ALA A 120 13.88 5.36 2.55
N CYS A 121 14.52 6.28 1.84
CA CYS A 121 15.27 5.97 0.62
C CYS A 121 16.37 4.95 0.89
N PHE A 122 16.62 4.09 -0.10
CA PHE A 122 17.83 3.28 -0.15
C PHE A 122 19.08 4.18 -0.02
N ASN A 123 20.06 3.76 0.75
CA ASN A 123 21.25 4.56 1.10
C ASN A 123 20.96 5.84 1.93
N SER A 124 19.77 6.00 2.50
CA SER A 124 19.44 7.18 3.31
C SER A 124 18.53 6.81 4.49
N CYS A 125 18.54 7.63 5.54
CA CYS A 125 17.56 7.55 6.63
C CYS A 125 16.37 8.48 6.41
N ASP A 126 16.45 9.36 5.44
CA ASP A 126 15.37 10.27 5.10
C ASP A 126 14.43 9.63 4.08
N LEU A 127 13.20 10.12 4.05
CA LEU A 127 12.27 9.79 2.97
C LEU A 127 12.81 10.29 1.64
N CYS A 128 12.50 9.58 0.56
CA CYS A 128 12.85 10.04 -0.77
C CYS A 128 12.22 11.41 -1.06
N PRO A 129 12.95 12.36 -1.65
CA PRO A 129 12.34 13.60 -2.09
C PRO A 129 11.28 13.32 -3.14
N GLY A 130 10.16 14.04 -3.06
CA GLY A 130 9.07 13.89 -4.01
C GLY A 130 7.80 14.60 -3.56
N CYS A 131 6.79 14.61 -4.42
CA CYS A 131 5.52 15.24 -4.13
C CYS A 131 4.73 14.46 -3.07
N GLY A 132 4.47 15.08 -1.92
CA GLY A 132 3.64 14.54 -0.85
C GLY A 132 2.19 15.05 -0.86
N ASP A 133 1.80 15.85 -1.85
CA ASP A 133 0.46 16.42 -1.96
C ASP A 133 -0.40 15.57 -2.92
N PRO A 134 -1.51 14.97 -2.43
CA PRO A 134 -2.41 14.15 -3.25
C PRO A 134 -3.15 14.93 -4.36
N MET A 135 -3.07 16.26 -4.36
CA MET A 135 -3.63 17.11 -5.41
C MET A 135 -2.75 17.16 -6.68
N PHE A 136 -1.66 16.41 -6.72
CA PHE A 136 -0.75 16.36 -7.87
C PHE A 136 -0.57 14.95 -8.39
N ALA A 137 -0.35 14.82 -9.70
CA ALA A 137 -0.19 13.52 -10.37
C ALA A 137 1.09 12.78 -9.94
N GLU A 138 2.09 13.53 -9.48
CA GLU A 138 3.36 13.00 -8.95
C GLU A 138 3.27 12.58 -7.48
N TYR A 139 2.07 12.61 -6.89
CA TYR A 139 1.86 12.22 -5.50
C TYR A 139 2.39 10.83 -5.17
N ASN A 140 3.18 10.77 -4.12
CA ASN A 140 3.66 9.53 -3.54
C ASN A 140 3.58 9.61 -1.99
N PRO A 141 2.73 8.81 -1.34
CA PRO A 141 2.51 8.88 0.11
C PRO A 141 3.74 8.47 0.94
N PHE A 142 4.77 7.91 0.29
CA PHE A 142 6.01 7.46 0.93
C PHE A 142 7.19 8.41 0.71
N ASN A 143 6.98 9.50 -0.02
CA ASN A 143 8.00 10.51 -0.21
C ASN A 143 7.96 11.57 0.91
N GLY A 144 9.08 12.26 1.11
CA GLY A 144 9.12 13.50 1.86
C GLY A 144 8.32 14.58 1.11
N SER A 145 7.65 15.45 1.86
CA SER A 145 6.91 16.57 1.28
C SER A 145 7.90 17.62 0.77
N ASP A 146 8.12 17.65 -0.54
CA ASP A 146 8.88 18.68 -1.23
C ASP A 146 8.05 19.20 -2.41
N ASP A 147 7.49 20.39 -2.23
CA ASP A 147 6.57 21.02 -3.21
C ASP A 147 7.22 21.25 -4.57
N SER A 148 8.55 21.26 -4.67
CA SER A 148 9.27 21.40 -5.94
C SER A 148 9.06 20.22 -6.89
N TYR A 149 8.65 19.08 -6.38
CA TYR A 149 8.32 17.88 -7.15
C TYR A 149 6.83 17.79 -7.53
N CYS A 150 5.99 18.69 -7.00
CA CYS A 150 4.57 18.76 -7.33
C CYS A 150 4.37 19.67 -8.55
N ILE A 151 4.28 19.09 -9.74
CA ILE A 151 4.33 19.84 -11.02
C ILE A 151 2.95 19.85 -11.68
N THR A 152 2.28 18.69 -11.73
CA THR A 152 1.05 18.49 -12.49
C THR A 152 -0.14 18.44 -11.55
N ALA A 153 -0.85 19.55 -11.37
CA ALA A 153 -2.06 19.59 -10.55
C ALA A 153 -3.13 18.63 -11.11
N VAL A 154 -3.73 17.84 -10.23
CA VAL A 154 -4.88 16.99 -10.56
C VAL A 154 -6.12 17.88 -10.58
N SER A 155 -6.79 17.94 -11.73
CA SER A 155 -8.13 18.53 -11.86
C SER A 155 -9.17 17.43 -11.77
N ALA A 156 -9.98 17.45 -10.72
CA ALA A 156 -11.07 16.50 -10.56
C ALA A 156 -12.29 16.96 -11.37
N GLY A 157 -12.94 16.04 -12.08
CA GLY A 157 -14.10 16.32 -12.90
C GLY A 157 -14.51 15.09 -13.71
N CYS A 158 -15.62 15.20 -14.45
CA CYS A 158 -16.10 14.12 -15.30
C CYS A 158 -15.21 13.94 -16.53
N MET A 159 -14.60 12.76 -16.70
CA MET A 159 -13.74 12.41 -17.84
C MET A 159 -14.44 11.66 -18.98
N TYR A 160 -15.75 11.42 -18.88
CA TYR A 160 -16.50 10.75 -19.95
C TYR A 160 -17.02 11.76 -20.97
N GLU A 161 -16.53 11.70 -22.21
CA GLU A 161 -16.91 12.61 -23.30
C GLU A 161 -18.42 12.63 -23.62
N ALA A 162 -19.13 11.52 -23.30
CA ALA A 162 -20.56 11.40 -23.51
C ALA A 162 -21.40 11.97 -22.35
N ALA A 163 -20.79 12.43 -21.27
CA ALA A 163 -21.48 13.04 -20.14
C ALA A 163 -21.82 14.51 -20.44
N GLU A 164 -22.95 14.99 -19.92
CA GLU A 164 -23.36 16.39 -20.07
C GLU A 164 -22.42 17.38 -19.41
N ASN A 165 -21.79 16.96 -18.32
CA ASN A 165 -20.82 17.73 -17.55
C ASN A 165 -19.38 17.30 -17.80
N TYR A 166 -19.09 16.77 -19.02
CA TYR A 166 -17.71 16.44 -19.42
C TYR A 166 -16.77 17.65 -19.22
N ASP A 167 -15.69 17.43 -18.53
CA ASP A 167 -14.61 18.40 -18.37
C ASP A 167 -13.34 17.90 -19.05
N ALA A 168 -13.03 18.50 -20.21
CA ALA A 168 -11.82 18.20 -20.98
C ALA A 168 -10.51 18.55 -20.25
N ALA A 169 -10.56 19.36 -19.19
CA ALA A 169 -9.42 19.71 -18.35
C ALA A 169 -9.26 18.77 -17.16
N ALA A 170 -10.24 17.89 -16.89
CA ALA A 170 -10.13 16.92 -15.83
C ALA A 170 -9.02 15.89 -16.14
N THR A 171 -8.20 15.62 -15.15
CA THR A 171 -7.13 14.61 -15.18
C THR A 171 -7.40 13.45 -14.22
N ASN A 172 -8.48 13.56 -13.44
CA ASN A 172 -8.96 12.55 -12.52
C ASN A 172 -10.49 12.53 -12.51
N ASP A 173 -11.07 11.36 -12.76
CA ASP A 173 -12.52 11.20 -12.69
C ASP A 173 -12.96 11.19 -11.21
N ASP A 174 -13.82 12.13 -10.84
CA ASP A 174 -14.38 12.29 -9.50
C ASP A 174 -15.73 11.60 -9.30
N GLY A 175 -16.20 10.88 -10.31
CA GLY A 175 -17.51 10.21 -10.32
C GLY A 175 -18.70 11.16 -10.45
N SER A 176 -18.48 12.42 -10.81
CA SER A 176 -19.52 13.45 -10.94
C SER A 176 -20.27 13.40 -12.26
N CYS A 177 -19.92 12.47 -13.17
CA CYS A 177 -20.50 12.40 -14.49
C CYS A 177 -22.04 12.29 -14.46
N THR A 178 -22.69 13.21 -15.16
CA THR A 178 -24.12 13.19 -15.38
C THR A 178 -24.39 12.82 -16.84
N PHE A 179 -25.27 11.88 -17.03
CA PHE A 179 -25.71 11.49 -18.37
C PHE A 179 -27.16 11.91 -18.53
N ASP A 180 -27.47 12.60 -19.60
CA ASP A 180 -28.88 12.75 -20.02
C ASP A 180 -29.38 11.33 -20.34
N VAL A 181 -30.03 10.74 -19.35
CA VAL A 181 -30.93 9.62 -19.60
C VAL A 181 -32.17 10.24 -20.24
N GLY A 182 -31.96 10.78 -21.48
CA GLY A 182 -33.01 11.48 -22.21
C GLY A 182 -34.35 10.78 -22.07
N SER A 183 -35.41 11.48 -22.38
CA SER A 183 -36.78 10.96 -22.40
C SER A 183 -36.95 9.66 -23.21
N ASP A 184 -35.92 9.21 -23.90
CA ASP A 184 -35.77 7.89 -24.50
C ASP A 184 -35.07 6.93 -23.51
N CYS A 185 -35.67 6.66 -22.35
CA CYS A 185 -35.31 5.51 -21.54
C CYS A 185 -35.58 4.25 -22.37
N PRO A 186 -34.58 3.47 -22.83
CA PRO A 186 -34.84 2.31 -23.71
C PRO A 186 -35.73 1.23 -23.08
N GLY A 187 -36.04 1.39 -21.80
CA GLY A 187 -36.91 0.51 -21.04
C GLY A 187 -38.26 1.14 -20.66
N ASP A 188 -38.48 2.42 -20.92
CA ASP A 188 -39.78 3.11 -20.79
C ASP A 188 -40.53 2.95 -22.11
N LEU A 189 -41.28 1.89 -22.19
CA LEU A 189 -42.02 1.50 -23.42
C LEU A 189 -43.38 2.16 -23.53
N ASN A 190 -43.81 2.84 -22.49
CA ASN A 190 -45.09 3.54 -22.44
C ASN A 190 -44.92 5.07 -22.34
N ASP A 191 -43.69 5.59 -22.34
CA ASP A 191 -43.32 7.02 -22.29
C ASP A 191 -43.90 7.74 -21.05
N ASP A 192 -44.01 7.03 -19.89
CA ASP A 192 -44.49 7.64 -18.64
C ASP A 192 -43.40 8.28 -17.81
N GLY A 193 -42.12 8.20 -18.24
CA GLY A 193 -40.94 8.74 -17.60
C GLY A 193 -40.35 7.87 -16.49
N SER A 194 -40.78 6.61 -16.38
CA SER A 194 -40.32 5.67 -15.36
C SER A 194 -40.23 4.25 -15.94
N ILE A 195 -39.16 3.52 -15.65
CA ILE A 195 -39.11 2.08 -15.98
C ILE A 195 -39.78 1.30 -14.86
N GLY A 196 -40.94 0.71 -15.14
CA GLY A 196 -41.75 0.03 -14.14
C GLY A 196 -42.51 -1.19 -14.64
N THR A 197 -43.49 -1.64 -13.85
CA THR A 197 -44.37 -2.77 -14.24
C THR A 197 -45.18 -2.51 -15.52
N PRO A 198 -45.62 -1.28 -15.83
CA PRO A 198 -46.33 -1.01 -17.08
C PRO A 198 -45.47 -1.27 -18.31
N ASP A 199 -44.17 -0.96 -18.28
CA ASP A 199 -43.23 -1.19 -19.39
C ASP A 199 -43.01 -2.68 -19.63
N LEU A 200 -42.86 -3.43 -18.53
CA LEU A 200 -42.75 -4.88 -18.62
C LEU A 200 -44.00 -5.48 -19.26
N LEU A 201 -45.20 -4.96 -18.96
CA LEU A 201 -46.46 -5.41 -19.58
C LEU A 201 -46.50 -5.00 -21.04
N ALA A 202 -46.05 -3.80 -21.40
CA ALA A 202 -45.92 -3.35 -22.79
C ALA A 202 -44.96 -4.25 -23.58
N PHE A 203 -43.79 -4.57 -23.01
CA PHE A 203 -42.86 -5.52 -23.62
C PHE A 203 -43.46 -6.90 -23.81
N LEU A 204 -44.13 -7.45 -22.79
CA LEU A 204 -44.74 -8.78 -22.86
C LEU A 204 -45.88 -8.85 -23.87
N SER A 205 -46.59 -7.74 -24.11
CA SER A 205 -47.65 -7.68 -25.10
C SER A 205 -47.14 -7.76 -26.54
N SER A 206 -45.89 -7.32 -26.77
CA SER A 206 -45.23 -7.38 -28.09
C SER A 206 -44.30 -8.60 -28.23
N PHE A 207 -44.07 -9.35 -27.14
CA PHE A 207 -43.15 -10.48 -27.13
C PHE A 207 -43.67 -11.62 -28.00
N GLY A 208 -42.88 -12.02 -29.00
CA GLY A 208 -43.23 -13.08 -29.95
C GLY A 208 -43.96 -12.58 -31.21
N SER A 209 -44.17 -11.25 -31.34
CA SER A 209 -44.63 -10.67 -32.60
C SER A 209 -43.49 -10.62 -33.62
N SER A 210 -43.79 -10.88 -34.89
CA SER A 210 -42.81 -10.70 -35.96
C SER A 210 -42.72 -9.23 -36.34
N CYS A 211 -41.49 -8.71 -36.46
CA CYS A 211 -41.22 -7.40 -37.08
C CYS A 211 -41.41 -7.55 -38.60
N GLU A 212 -42.33 -6.80 -39.20
CA GLU A 212 -42.42 -6.64 -40.65
C GLU A 212 -41.48 -5.57 -41.17
#